data_c693df4979c8612a23ffb8e0cc400dbe
#
_entry.id   c693df4979c8612a23ffb8e0cc400dbe
#
_cell.length_a   1.000
_cell.length_b   1.000
_cell.length_c   1.000
_cell.angle_alpha   90.00
_cell.angle_beta   90.00
_cell.angle_gamma   90.00
#
_symmetry.space_group_name_H-M   'P 1'
#
loop_
_entity.id
_entity.type
_entity.pdbx_description
1 polymer ?
#
loop_
_entity_poly.entity_id
_entity_poly.type
_entity_poly.pdbx_seq_one_letter_code
_entity_poly.pdbx_strand_id
1 'polypeptide(L)'
;SQDHMDYGEVLREAQEKGYAESDPTADVGGLDVARKLVILASIAFNMRIRLDDVLVSGIESLKLCDIEYAKELGYSIKLLAVAKHDEEKGITVCVRPTMLPTKHPLAGVNDVFNAVFVEGDALGEAMFMGRGAGGLPTASAVCGDIIDVARNMVHGSTGRINCTCFDEKHLCRLEDMLSPFYIRLH
;
A
#
# COMPACT_ATOMS: atom_id res chain seq x y z
N SER A 1 7.87 -3.17 16.10
CA SER A 1 9.22 -3.19 16.54
C SER A 1 9.78 -1.89 17.13
N GLN A 2 8.92 -0.98 17.64
CA GLN A 2 9.38 0.09 18.51
C GLN A 2 9.85 -0.47 19.86
N ASP A 3 9.39 -1.67 20.22
CA ASP A 3 9.56 -2.28 21.54
C ASP A 3 10.54 -3.46 21.53
N HIS A 4 11.39 -3.62 20.51
CA HIS A 4 12.40 -4.71 20.40
C HIS A 4 11.82 -6.14 20.53
N MET A 5 10.52 -6.31 20.23
CA MET A 5 9.85 -7.61 20.27
C MET A 5 10.14 -8.43 19.02
N ASP A 6 10.23 -9.75 19.17
CA ASP A 6 10.35 -10.66 18.04
C ASP A 6 9.05 -10.68 17.20
N TYR A 7 9.19 -10.95 15.89
CA TYR A 7 8.07 -10.96 14.94
C TYR A 7 6.89 -11.84 15.43
N GLY A 8 7.18 -13.04 15.95
CA GLY A 8 6.14 -13.97 16.43
C GLY A 8 5.34 -13.46 17.63
N GLU A 9 5.97 -12.66 18.49
CA GLU A 9 5.30 -12.04 19.64
C GLU A 9 4.40 -10.89 19.21
N VAL A 10 4.91 -10.04 18.34
CA VAL A 10 4.13 -8.91 17.77
C VAL A 10 2.92 -9.39 16.98
N LEU A 11 3.07 -10.46 16.20
CA LEU A 11 1.97 -11.05 15.44
C LEU A 11 0.87 -11.59 16.37
N ARG A 12 1.26 -12.31 17.43
CA ARG A 12 0.31 -12.83 18.43
C ARG A 12 -0.49 -11.71 19.10
N GLU A 13 0.21 -10.65 19.52
CA GLU A 13 -0.43 -9.49 20.13
C GLU A 13 -1.40 -8.80 19.15
N ALA A 14 -1.03 -8.68 17.86
CA ALA A 14 -1.90 -8.12 16.83
C ALA A 14 -3.15 -8.99 16.59
N GLN A 15 -3.02 -10.31 16.63
CA GLN A 15 -4.14 -11.24 16.51
C GLN A 15 -5.08 -11.16 17.73
N GLU A 16 -4.54 -11.12 18.94
CA GLU A 16 -5.32 -10.97 20.18
C GLU A 16 -6.11 -9.65 20.21
N LYS A 17 -5.55 -8.59 19.65
CA LYS A 17 -6.21 -7.28 19.53
C LYS A 17 -7.16 -7.17 18.33
N GLY A 18 -7.25 -8.22 17.49
CA GLY A 18 -8.11 -8.23 16.30
C GLY A 18 -7.62 -7.34 15.15
N TYR A 19 -6.33 -7.02 15.11
CA TYR A 19 -5.69 -6.25 14.05
C TYR A 19 -5.09 -7.14 12.95
N ALA A 20 -4.80 -8.39 13.25
CA ALA A 20 -4.38 -9.40 12.30
C ALA A 20 -5.34 -10.59 12.33
N GLU A 21 -5.60 -11.17 11.17
CA GLU A 21 -6.42 -12.38 11.05
C GLU A 21 -5.67 -13.61 11.60
N SER A 22 -6.41 -14.72 11.82
CA SER A 22 -5.82 -15.99 12.26
C SER A 22 -4.83 -16.56 11.24
N ASP A 23 -5.04 -16.28 9.95
CA ASP A 23 -4.06 -16.53 8.88
C ASP A 23 -3.49 -15.19 8.37
N PRO A 24 -2.33 -14.75 8.89
CA PRO A 24 -1.73 -13.47 8.56
C PRO A 24 -0.98 -13.48 7.22
N THR A 25 -0.97 -14.59 6.48
CA THR A 25 -0.17 -14.79 5.26
C THR A 25 -0.44 -13.70 4.23
N ALA A 26 -1.71 -13.29 4.08
CA ALA A 26 -2.08 -12.23 3.13
C ALA A 26 -1.54 -10.85 3.54
N ASP A 27 -1.52 -10.56 4.84
CA ASP A 27 -1.03 -9.28 5.38
C ASP A 27 0.50 -9.23 5.33
N VAL A 28 1.16 -10.26 5.85
CA VAL A 28 2.62 -10.36 5.97
C VAL A 28 3.27 -10.52 4.59
N GLY A 29 2.65 -11.32 3.73
CA GLY A 29 3.08 -11.51 2.35
C GLY A 29 2.79 -10.30 1.44
N GLY A 30 2.01 -9.32 1.91
CA GLY A 30 1.69 -8.09 1.15
C GLY A 30 0.59 -8.25 0.10
N LEU A 31 -0.13 -9.37 0.07
CA LEU A 31 -1.18 -9.63 -0.92
C LEU A 31 -2.41 -8.73 -0.72
N ASP A 32 -2.79 -8.44 0.52
CA ASP A 32 -3.88 -7.50 0.82
C ASP A 32 -3.56 -6.10 0.28
N VAL A 33 -2.35 -5.64 0.52
CA VAL A 33 -1.86 -4.35 0.03
C VAL A 33 -1.80 -4.33 -1.50
N ALA A 34 -1.38 -5.45 -2.14
CA ALA A 34 -1.34 -5.58 -3.59
C ALA A 34 -2.74 -5.49 -4.23
N ARG A 35 -3.76 -6.13 -3.63
CA ARG A 35 -5.15 -6.04 -4.10
C ARG A 35 -5.67 -4.61 -4.05
N LYS A 36 -5.37 -3.87 -2.98
CA LYS A 36 -5.71 -2.45 -2.84
C LYS A 36 -4.99 -1.61 -3.89
N LEU A 37 -3.70 -1.89 -4.13
CA LEU A 37 -2.91 -1.21 -5.16
C LEU A 37 -3.49 -1.38 -6.56
N VAL A 38 -3.89 -2.60 -6.92
CA VAL A 38 -4.52 -2.90 -8.23
C VAL A 38 -5.72 -2.00 -8.49
N ILE A 39 -6.60 -1.84 -7.49
CA ILE A 39 -7.78 -0.99 -7.60
C ILE A 39 -7.38 0.48 -7.77
N LEU A 40 -6.55 0.99 -6.86
CA LEU A 40 -6.16 2.40 -6.86
C LEU A 40 -5.37 2.79 -8.10
N ALA A 41 -4.41 1.97 -8.53
CA ALA A 41 -3.59 2.23 -9.70
C ALA A 41 -4.40 2.10 -11.00
N SER A 42 -5.35 1.16 -11.07
CA SER A 42 -6.24 1.04 -12.23
C SER A 42 -7.08 2.30 -12.43
N ILE A 43 -7.58 2.88 -11.34
CA ILE A 43 -8.35 4.13 -11.38
C ILE A 43 -7.43 5.32 -11.71
N ALA A 44 -6.30 5.44 -11.02
CA ALA A 44 -5.40 6.59 -11.17
C ALA A 44 -4.81 6.71 -12.57
N PHE A 45 -4.45 5.58 -13.18
CA PHE A 45 -3.82 5.56 -14.51
C PHE A 45 -4.78 5.22 -15.64
N ASN A 46 -6.07 5.06 -15.38
CA ASN A 46 -7.11 4.70 -16.35
C ASN A 46 -6.72 3.47 -17.18
N MET A 47 -6.27 2.40 -16.52
CA MET A 47 -5.88 1.16 -17.18
C MET A 47 -6.25 -0.05 -16.32
N ARG A 48 -6.30 -1.22 -16.96
CA ARG A 48 -6.51 -2.47 -16.26
C ARG A 48 -5.18 -3.03 -15.75
N ILE A 49 -4.98 -3.00 -14.44
CA ILE A 49 -3.88 -3.69 -13.75
C ILE A 49 -4.43 -4.97 -13.13
N ARG A 50 -3.69 -6.07 -13.25
CA ARG A 50 -4.02 -7.36 -12.64
C ARG A 50 -3.13 -7.61 -11.43
N LEU A 51 -3.57 -8.50 -10.54
CA LEU A 51 -2.76 -8.86 -9.39
C LEU A 51 -1.42 -9.51 -9.80
N ASP A 52 -1.42 -10.31 -10.87
CA ASP A 52 -0.22 -10.94 -11.42
C ASP A 52 0.79 -9.95 -12.03
N ASP A 53 0.36 -8.72 -12.29
CA ASP A 53 1.23 -7.63 -12.77
C ASP A 53 2.01 -6.97 -11.63
N VAL A 54 1.59 -7.19 -10.37
CA VAL A 54 2.19 -6.55 -9.19
C VAL A 54 3.33 -7.41 -8.67
N LEU A 55 4.49 -6.79 -8.58
CA LEU A 55 5.63 -7.42 -7.91
C LEU A 55 5.43 -7.33 -6.40
N VAL A 56 5.24 -8.48 -5.76
CA VAL A 56 4.96 -8.53 -4.32
C VAL A 56 6.13 -9.17 -3.58
N SER A 57 6.64 -8.46 -2.58
CA SER A 57 7.59 -8.94 -1.59
C SER A 57 7.09 -8.56 -0.21
N GLY A 58 6.82 -9.54 0.62
CA GLY A 58 6.37 -9.35 1.99
C GLY A 58 7.50 -8.97 2.96
N ILE A 59 7.16 -8.99 4.24
CA ILE A 59 8.08 -8.61 5.33
C ILE A 59 8.73 -9.82 6.02
N GLU A 60 8.48 -11.04 5.55
CA GLU A 60 8.95 -12.29 6.19
C GLU A 60 10.49 -12.39 6.26
N SER A 61 11.18 -11.78 5.29
CA SER A 61 12.64 -11.77 5.23
C SER A 61 13.31 -10.72 6.11
N LEU A 62 12.53 -9.78 6.67
CA LEU A 62 13.06 -8.73 7.54
C LEU A 62 13.47 -9.29 8.90
N LYS A 63 14.64 -8.91 9.34
CA LYS A 63 15.15 -9.23 10.68
C LYS A 63 15.17 -7.97 11.56
N LEU A 64 15.19 -8.15 12.85
CA LEU A 64 15.24 -7.04 13.80
C LEU A 64 16.47 -6.14 13.55
N CYS A 65 17.62 -6.71 13.22
CA CYS A 65 18.82 -5.94 12.90
C CYS A 65 18.65 -5.02 11.68
N ASP A 66 17.83 -5.39 10.68
CA ASP A 66 17.56 -4.52 9.53
C ASP A 66 16.80 -3.26 9.96
N ILE A 67 15.88 -3.41 10.91
CA ILE A 67 15.12 -2.31 11.49
C ILE A 67 16.01 -1.40 12.33
N GLU A 68 16.93 -1.99 13.11
CA GLU A 68 17.89 -1.25 13.92
C GLU A 68 18.85 -0.44 13.03
N TYR A 69 19.43 -1.06 12.01
CA TYR A 69 20.29 -0.37 11.04
C TYR A 69 19.54 0.74 10.28
N ALA A 70 18.28 0.49 9.89
CA ALA A 70 17.48 1.54 9.28
C ALA A 70 17.32 2.75 10.21
N LYS A 71 17.02 2.52 11.49
CA LYS A 71 16.92 3.60 12.50
C LYS A 71 18.24 4.38 12.67
N GLU A 72 19.36 3.68 12.78
CA GLU A 72 20.70 4.30 12.90
C GLU A 72 21.01 5.18 11.69
N LEU A 73 20.59 4.76 10.49
CA LEU A 73 20.75 5.51 9.24
C LEU A 73 19.70 6.63 9.05
N GLY A 74 18.77 6.81 9.97
CA GLY A 74 17.72 7.83 9.90
C GLY A 74 16.54 7.45 9.00
N TYR A 75 16.27 6.15 8.86
CA TYR A 75 15.16 5.60 8.08
C TYR A 75 14.18 4.82 8.93
N SER A 76 12.94 4.69 8.42
CA SER A 76 11.91 3.78 8.91
C SER A 76 11.56 2.79 7.81
N ILE A 77 11.43 1.50 8.13
CA ILE A 77 10.99 0.49 7.16
C ILE A 77 9.46 0.41 7.20
N LYS A 78 8.83 0.54 6.05
CA LYS A 78 7.38 0.35 5.85
C LYS A 78 7.14 -0.60 4.70
N LEU A 79 6.08 -1.43 4.80
CA LEU A 79 5.58 -2.17 3.64
C LEU A 79 4.78 -1.19 2.77
N LEU A 80 5.33 -0.86 1.61
CA LEU A 80 4.71 0.09 0.69
C LEU A 80 4.19 -0.60 -0.56
N ALA A 81 2.97 -0.21 -0.95
CA ALA A 81 2.46 -0.36 -2.29
C ALA A 81 2.82 0.89 -3.09
N VAL A 82 3.52 0.72 -4.19
CA VAL A 82 3.96 1.82 -5.04
C VAL A 82 3.41 1.63 -6.44
N ALA A 83 2.72 2.64 -6.94
CA ALA A 83 2.34 2.76 -8.33
C ALA A 83 2.91 4.07 -8.88
N LYS A 84 3.70 3.99 -9.94
CA LYS A 84 4.36 5.15 -10.54
C LYS A 84 4.22 5.09 -12.04
N HIS A 85 3.85 6.21 -12.65
CA HIS A 85 3.88 6.41 -14.10
C HIS A 85 5.15 7.15 -14.50
N ASP A 86 5.87 6.60 -15.45
CA ASP A 86 7.01 7.20 -16.11
C ASP A 86 6.72 7.24 -17.61
N GLU A 87 6.93 8.38 -18.25
CA GLU A 87 6.58 8.56 -19.66
C GLU A 87 7.36 7.64 -20.60
N GLU A 88 8.60 7.31 -20.25
CA GLU A 88 9.47 6.46 -21.07
C GLU A 88 9.37 4.97 -20.71
N LYS A 89 9.26 4.66 -19.41
CA LYS A 89 9.31 3.29 -18.89
C LYS A 89 7.94 2.66 -18.67
N GLY A 90 6.88 3.47 -18.72
CA GLY A 90 5.51 3.02 -18.45
C GLY A 90 5.16 3.00 -16.97
N ILE A 91 4.25 2.12 -16.58
CA ILE A 91 3.71 2.06 -15.22
C ILE A 91 4.40 0.96 -14.43
N THR A 92 4.93 1.34 -13.27
CA THR A 92 5.49 0.41 -12.27
C THR A 92 4.47 0.17 -11.17
N VAL A 93 4.23 -1.09 -10.82
CA VAL A 93 3.38 -1.48 -9.68
C VAL A 93 4.10 -2.53 -8.84
N CYS A 94 4.34 -2.22 -7.57
CA CYS A 94 5.01 -3.16 -6.68
C CYS A 94 4.58 -2.97 -5.21
N VAL A 95 4.72 -4.04 -4.44
CA VAL A 95 4.60 -4.04 -2.97
C VAL A 95 5.88 -4.60 -2.39
N ARG A 96 6.55 -3.83 -1.55
CA ARG A 96 7.80 -4.26 -0.92
C ARG A 96 8.12 -3.47 0.34
N PRO A 97 8.90 -4.05 1.26
CA PRO A 97 9.51 -3.31 2.35
C PRO A 97 10.39 -2.18 1.78
N THR A 98 10.16 -0.98 2.25
CA THR A 98 10.86 0.21 1.74
C THR A 98 11.40 1.04 2.90
N MET A 99 12.66 1.44 2.80
CA MET A 99 13.29 2.37 3.73
C MET A 99 12.89 3.80 3.37
N LEU A 100 12.15 4.44 4.25
CA LEU A 100 11.73 5.84 4.12
C LEU A 100 12.55 6.72 5.06
N PRO A 101 13.07 7.87 4.60
CA PRO A 101 13.62 8.87 5.51
C PRO A 101 12.62 9.17 6.64
N THR A 102 13.08 9.31 7.87
CA THR A 102 12.20 9.57 9.03
C THR A 102 11.37 10.86 8.89
N LYS A 103 11.82 11.78 8.04
CA LYS A 103 11.10 13.02 7.72
C LYS A 103 9.97 12.84 6.69
N HIS A 104 9.91 11.70 5.99
CA HIS A 104 8.86 11.44 5.01
C HIS A 104 7.50 11.28 5.71
N PRO A 105 6.41 11.89 5.20
CA PRO A 105 5.09 11.83 5.85
C PRO A 105 4.62 10.42 6.17
N LEU A 106 4.83 9.45 5.27
CA LEU A 106 4.46 8.05 5.48
C LEU A 106 5.27 7.35 6.59
N ALA A 107 6.46 7.83 6.94
CA ALA A 107 7.27 7.25 8.00
C ALA A 107 6.59 7.37 9.38
N GLY A 108 5.80 8.43 9.58
CA GLY A 108 5.04 8.69 10.79
C GLY A 108 3.71 7.94 10.93
N VAL A 109 3.29 7.19 9.91
CA VAL A 109 2.04 6.40 9.95
C VAL A 109 2.29 5.11 10.73
N ASN A 110 1.65 4.98 11.89
CA ASN A 110 1.85 3.86 12.81
C ASN A 110 0.51 3.27 13.28
N ASP A 111 0.59 2.17 14.00
CA ASP A 111 -0.52 1.47 14.64
C ASP A 111 -1.61 1.05 13.65
N VAL A 112 -2.86 1.42 13.92
CA VAL A 112 -4.04 1.06 13.11
C VAL A 112 -4.27 1.97 11.91
N PHE A 113 -3.39 2.96 11.71
CA PHE A 113 -3.53 3.92 10.63
C PHE A 113 -2.92 3.41 9.34
N ASN A 114 -3.66 3.63 8.25
CA ASN A 114 -3.18 3.48 6.88
C ASN A 114 -3.14 4.84 6.21
N ALA A 115 -2.28 5.01 5.23
CA ALA A 115 -2.19 6.23 4.46
C ALA A 115 -1.97 5.94 2.97
N VAL A 116 -2.50 6.83 2.15
CA VAL A 116 -2.22 6.92 0.72
C VAL A 116 -1.54 8.26 0.47
N PHE A 117 -0.33 8.21 -0.07
CA PHE A 117 0.43 9.38 -0.46
C PHE A 117 0.39 9.50 -1.98
N VAL A 118 0.02 10.65 -2.47
CA VAL A 118 -0.13 10.94 -3.90
C VAL A 118 0.77 12.11 -4.25
N GLU A 119 1.54 11.94 -5.30
CA GLU A 119 2.34 13.01 -5.92
C GLU A 119 1.85 13.21 -7.35
N GLY A 120 1.44 14.41 -7.68
CA GLY A 120 0.92 14.77 -8.99
C GLY A 120 1.48 16.10 -9.48
N ASP A 121 1.60 16.25 -10.79
CA ASP A 121 2.25 17.40 -11.43
C ASP A 121 1.64 18.75 -11.01
N ALA A 122 0.32 18.83 -10.97
CA ALA A 122 -0.38 20.08 -10.64
C ALA A 122 -0.71 20.17 -9.14
N LEU A 123 -0.96 19.04 -8.47
CA LEU A 123 -1.33 19.00 -7.05
C LEU A 123 -0.11 19.07 -6.14
N GLY A 124 1.04 18.57 -6.59
CA GLY A 124 2.18 18.28 -5.73
C GLY A 124 1.88 17.09 -4.82
N GLU A 125 2.30 17.19 -3.56
CA GLU A 125 2.14 16.13 -2.57
C GLU A 125 0.82 16.24 -1.81
N ALA A 126 0.08 15.14 -1.71
CA ALA A 126 -1.11 15.00 -0.88
C ALA A 126 -1.08 13.68 -0.11
N MET A 127 -1.60 13.67 1.12
CA MET A 127 -1.70 12.46 1.92
C MET A 127 -3.10 12.33 2.51
N PHE A 128 -3.66 11.14 2.37
CA PHE A 128 -4.91 10.72 3.00
C PHE A 128 -4.58 9.68 4.07
N MET A 129 -5.00 9.90 5.30
CA MET A 129 -4.74 9.00 6.41
C MET A 129 -6.02 8.71 7.18
N GLY A 130 -6.20 7.45 7.54
CA GLY A 130 -7.36 7.02 8.32
C GLY A 130 -7.14 5.63 8.95
N ARG A 131 -8.12 5.20 9.75
CA ARG A 131 -8.10 3.84 10.30
C ARG A 131 -8.39 2.84 9.19
N GLY A 132 -7.49 1.89 8.97
CA GLY A 132 -7.62 0.88 7.92
C GLY A 132 -8.42 -0.36 8.34
N ALA A 133 -8.56 -0.60 9.64
CA ALA A 133 -9.27 -1.74 10.20
C ALA A 133 -10.15 -1.33 11.39
N GLY A 134 -11.13 -2.19 11.72
CA GLY A 134 -12.06 -2.03 12.83
C GLY A 134 -13.50 -2.01 12.37
N GLY A 135 -14.42 -2.53 13.19
CA GLY A 135 -15.83 -2.68 12.84
C GLY A 135 -16.52 -1.37 12.46
N LEU A 136 -16.34 -0.32 13.26
CA LEU A 136 -16.96 1.00 12.98
C LEU A 136 -16.38 1.69 11.75
N PRO A 137 -15.07 1.80 11.54
CA PRO A 137 -14.52 2.37 10.32
C PRO A 137 -14.96 1.64 9.05
N THR A 138 -14.96 0.30 9.07
CA THR A 138 -15.42 -0.52 7.94
C THR A 138 -16.91 -0.31 7.68
N ALA A 139 -17.75 -0.35 8.72
CA ALA A 139 -19.18 -0.11 8.59
C ALA A 139 -19.48 1.30 8.03
N SER A 140 -18.75 2.31 8.49
CA SER A 140 -18.88 3.68 7.98
C SER A 140 -18.57 3.78 6.49
N ALA A 141 -17.50 3.11 6.02
CA ALA A 141 -17.14 3.07 4.60
C ALA A 141 -18.21 2.39 3.76
N VAL A 142 -18.66 1.19 4.17
CA VAL A 142 -19.74 0.44 3.49
C VAL A 142 -21.04 1.25 3.42
N CYS A 143 -21.45 1.86 4.52
CA CYS A 143 -22.66 2.72 4.53
C CYS A 143 -22.50 3.93 3.63
N GLY A 144 -21.30 4.54 3.59
CA GLY A 144 -21.01 5.66 2.70
C GLY A 144 -21.18 5.27 1.24
N ASP A 145 -20.64 4.13 0.83
CA ASP A 145 -20.75 3.60 -0.53
C ASP A 145 -22.20 3.27 -0.90
N ILE A 146 -22.95 2.64 0.02
CA ILE A 146 -24.37 2.36 -0.20
C ILE A 146 -25.16 3.67 -0.43
N ILE A 147 -24.91 4.69 0.38
CA ILE A 147 -25.57 5.99 0.24
C ILE A 147 -25.21 6.64 -1.09
N ASP A 148 -23.93 6.59 -1.50
CA ASP A 148 -23.50 7.18 -2.77
C ASP A 148 -24.14 6.45 -3.95
N VAL A 149 -24.16 5.13 -3.95
CA VAL A 149 -24.83 4.32 -4.97
C VAL A 149 -26.33 4.66 -5.05
N ALA A 150 -27.01 4.73 -3.91
CA ALA A 150 -28.43 5.06 -3.84
C ALA A 150 -28.71 6.47 -4.43
N ARG A 151 -27.89 7.46 -4.10
CA ARG A 151 -27.99 8.81 -4.69
C ARG A 151 -27.78 8.79 -6.19
N ASN A 152 -26.79 8.05 -6.68
CA ASN A 152 -26.51 7.92 -8.11
C ASN A 152 -27.68 7.29 -8.85
N MET A 153 -28.32 6.27 -8.28
CA MET A 153 -29.51 5.64 -8.84
C MET A 153 -30.68 6.62 -8.95
N VAL A 154 -30.96 7.38 -7.88
CA VAL A 154 -32.08 8.36 -7.84
C VAL A 154 -31.86 9.49 -8.85
N HIS A 155 -30.62 9.94 -9.03
CA HIS A 155 -30.31 11.06 -9.93
C HIS A 155 -29.91 10.62 -11.35
N GLY A 156 -29.92 9.33 -11.66
CA GLY A 156 -29.47 8.82 -12.95
C GLY A 156 -28.00 9.06 -13.25
N SER A 157 -27.18 9.30 -12.22
CA SER A 157 -25.75 9.61 -12.33
C SER A 157 -24.93 8.33 -12.22
N THR A 158 -24.97 7.48 -13.23
CA THR A 158 -24.15 6.27 -13.31
C THR A 158 -22.89 6.51 -14.15
N GLY A 159 -21.83 5.74 -13.94
CA GLY A 159 -20.61 5.80 -14.76
C GLY A 159 -19.70 6.99 -14.49
N ARG A 160 -19.64 7.51 -13.27
CA ARG A 160 -18.71 8.59 -12.89
C ARG A 160 -17.24 8.19 -13.04
N ILE A 161 -16.94 6.92 -12.81
CA ILE A 161 -15.64 6.35 -13.07
C ILE A 161 -15.77 5.55 -14.36
N ASN A 162 -15.00 5.94 -15.38
CA ASN A 162 -14.96 5.21 -16.62
C ASN A 162 -14.46 3.78 -16.39
N CYS A 163 -14.89 2.85 -17.24
CA CYS A 163 -14.32 1.52 -17.22
C CYS A 163 -12.83 1.62 -17.57
N THR A 164 -11.96 1.16 -16.66
CA THR A 164 -10.50 1.12 -16.83
C THR A 164 -10.03 0.01 -17.78
N CYS A 165 -10.95 -0.63 -18.50
CA CYS A 165 -10.66 -1.81 -19.32
C CYS A 165 -10.10 -1.47 -20.71
N PHE A 166 -9.97 -0.21 -21.09
CA PHE A 166 -9.75 0.17 -22.49
C PHE A 166 -8.34 0.63 -22.83
N ASP A 167 -7.53 1.04 -21.85
CA ASP A 167 -6.17 1.49 -22.14
C ASP A 167 -5.16 0.40 -21.82
N GLU A 168 -4.48 -0.10 -22.86
CA GLU A 168 -3.29 -0.93 -22.69
C GLU A 168 -2.07 -0.01 -22.62
N LYS A 169 -1.62 0.26 -21.40
CA LYS A 169 -0.37 0.97 -21.16
C LYS A 169 0.74 -0.04 -20.89
N HIS A 170 1.96 0.36 -21.21
CA HIS A 170 3.12 -0.47 -20.96
C HIS A 170 3.39 -0.58 -19.46
N LEU A 171 3.51 -1.82 -18.95
CA LEU A 171 3.97 -2.08 -17.59
C LEU A 171 5.50 -2.22 -17.59
N CYS A 172 6.14 -1.51 -16.68
CA CYS A 172 7.59 -1.58 -16.49
C CYS A 172 7.96 -2.96 -15.95
N ARG A 173 8.96 -3.60 -16.57
CA ARG A 173 9.47 -4.90 -16.08
C ARG A 173 10.32 -4.72 -14.84
N LEU A 174 10.43 -5.79 -14.04
CA LEU A 174 11.27 -5.78 -12.82
C LEU A 174 12.72 -5.39 -13.11
N GLU A 175 13.26 -5.90 -14.18
CA GLU A 175 14.63 -5.67 -14.64
C GLU A 175 14.94 -4.22 -15.04
N ASP A 176 13.89 -3.47 -15.41
CA ASP A 176 13.98 -2.06 -15.82
C ASP A 176 13.76 -1.09 -14.65
N MET A 177 13.39 -1.62 -13.47
CA MET A 177 13.18 -0.82 -12.28
C MET A 177 14.50 -0.37 -11.66
N LEU A 178 14.77 0.93 -11.68
CA LEU A 178 15.89 1.53 -10.98
C LEU A 178 15.44 1.99 -9.58
N SER A 179 16.09 1.47 -8.53
CA SER A 179 15.82 1.83 -7.16
C SER A 179 17.08 1.67 -6.32
N PRO A 180 17.33 2.48 -5.31
CA PRO A 180 18.31 2.18 -4.27
C PRO A 180 17.94 0.89 -3.55
N PHE A 181 18.93 0.06 -3.24
CA PHE A 181 18.71 -1.17 -2.49
C PHE A 181 19.54 -1.17 -1.21
N TYR A 182 18.94 -1.68 -0.15
CA TYR A 182 19.64 -2.07 1.04
C TYR A 182 20.08 -3.53 0.90
N ILE A 183 21.36 -3.81 1.12
CA ILE A 183 21.94 -5.14 1.03
C ILE A 183 22.65 -5.46 2.34
N ARG A 184 22.26 -6.58 2.97
CA ARG A 184 22.97 -7.13 4.11
C ARG A 184 23.83 -8.30 3.64
N LEU A 185 25.13 -8.20 3.90
CA LEU A 185 26.09 -9.27 3.67
C LEU A 185 26.37 -10.01 4.98
N HIS A 186 26.54 -11.30 4.92
CA HIS A 186 26.92 -12.18 6.05
C HIS A 186 28.37 -12.56 5.95
#